data_15b9e75a0b7c3f1545fb5703fb1d222f
#
_entry.id   15b9e75a0b7c3f1545fb5703fb1d222f
#
_cell.length_a   1.000
_cell.length_b   1.000
_cell.length_c   1.000
_cell.angle_alpha   90.00
_cell.angle_beta   90.00
_cell.angle_gamma   90.00
#
_symmetry.space_group_name_H-M   'P 1'
#
loop_
_entity.id
_entity.type
_entity.pdbx_description
1 polymer ?
#
loop_
_entity_poly.entity_id
_entity_poly.type
_entity_poly.pdbx_seq_one_letter_code
_entity_poly.pdbx_strand_id
1 'polypeptide(L)'
;MYVDVNNLLHVAAHNTNSERSFFKKLFTLLDNRLTKTNPRHSVTLALDGPAPMAKTITQRRRRIRLSAGAATPLSDDMSKLLKIGITPGSVLALKIDRALEYYVARRMLRRDHAGSPADNVLYEISSMRVAGEGEIKLVKSIQQRLQNPRFQGHSHCIVTEDSDALLLA
;
A
#
# COMPACT_ATOMS: atom_id res chain seq x y z
N MET A 1 0.34 -1.91 -13.60
CA MET A 1 -0.61 -1.77 -12.49
C MET A 1 0.03 -0.97 -11.38
N TYR A 2 -0.71 -0.06 -10.77
CA TYR A 2 -0.25 0.85 -9.71
C TYR A 2 -1.24 0.75 -8.56
N VAL A 3 -0.76 0.45 -7.35
CA VAL A 3 -1.61 0.18 -6.19
C VAL A 3 -1.31 1.19 -5.09
N ASP A 4 -2.32 1.95 -4.69
CA ASP A 4 -2.29 2.67 -3.44
C ASP A 4 -2.53 1.66 -2.30
N VAL A 5 -1.45 1.34 -1.58
CA VAL A 5 -1.50 0.36 -0.50
C VAL A 5 -2.10 0.92 0.77
N ASN A 6 -2.06 2.24 0.98
CA ASN A 6 -2.54 2.87 2.21
C ASN A 6 -4.00 2.57 2.50
N ASN A 7 -4.84 2.61 1.46
CA ASN A 7 -6.22 2.23 1.61
C ASN A 7 -6.38 0.76 2.04
N LEU A 8 -5.64 -0.16 1.39
CA LEU A 8 -5.68 -1.57 1.77
C LEU A 8 -5.24 -1.80 3.21
N LEU A 9 -4.28 -0.99 3.73
CA LEU A 9 -3.88 -1.04 5.14
C LEU A 9 -5.03 -0.68 6.07
N HIS A 10 -5.77 0.39 5.77
CA HIS A 10 -6.91 0.81 6.59
C HIS A 10 -8.05 -0.23 6.56
N VAL A 11 -8.32 -0.83 5.40
CA VAL A 11 -9.28 -1.93 5.26
C VAL A 11 -8.80 -3.17 6.03
N ALA A 12 -7.50 -3.51 5.95
CA ALA A 12 -6.94 -4.64 6.68
C ALA A 12 -6.99 -4.43 8.20
N ALA A 13 -6.79 -3.20 8.68
CA ALA A 13 -6.85 -2.87 10.10
C ALA A 13 -8.27 -2.89 10.68
N HIS A 14 -9.30 -2.81 9.84
CA HIS A 14 -10.68 -2.80 10.30
C HIS A 14 -11.08 -4.18 10.83
N ASN A 15 -11.67 -4.23 12.05
CA ASN A 15 -12.12 -5.46 12.72
C ASN A 15 -11.02 -6.53 12.81
N THR A 16 -9.81 -6.13 13.20
CA THR A 16 -8.66 -7.03 13.30
C THR A 16 -8.17 -7.09 14.74
N ASN A 17 -7.97 -8.32 15.24
CA ASN A 17 -7.67 -8.59 16.65
C ASN A 17 -6.17 -8.80 16.92
N SER A 18 -5.32 -8.90 15.87
CA SER A 18 -3.89 -9.13 16.01
C SER A 18 -3.11 -8.65 14.78
N GLU A 19 -1.84 -8.30 14.97
CA GLU A 19 -0.93 -7.98 13.85
C GLU A 19 -0.88 -9.13 12.82
N ARG A 20 -0.89 -10.38 13.26
CA ARG A 20 -0.86 -11.55 12.36
C ARG A 20 -2.09 -11.58 11.44
N SER A 21 -3.28 -11.35 11.96
CA SER A 21 -4.50 -11.32 11.15
C SER A 21 -4.53 -10.10 10.24
N PHE A 22 -3.99 -8.97 10.68
CA PHE A 22 -3.81 -7.76 9.85
C PHE A 22 -2.97 -8.06 8.61
N PHE A 23 -1.76 -8.60 8.77
CA PHE A 23 -0.90 -8.93 7.62
C PHE A 23 -1.50 -10.00 6.72
N LYS A 24 -2.15 -11.03 7.28
CA LYS A 24 -2.85 -12.04 6.50
C LYS A 24 -3.95 -11.41 5.63
N LYS A 25 -4.76 -10.52 6.21
CA LYS A 25 -5.82 -9.80 5.50
C LYS A 25 -5.25 -8.87 4.42
N LEU A 26 -4.16 -8.15 4.71
CA LEU A 26 -3.46 -7.32 3.73
C LEU A 26 -3.00 -8.13 2.51
N PHE A 27 -2.37 -9.28 2.72
CA PHE A 27 -1.91 -10.15 1.64
C PHE A 27 -3.07 -10.69 0.82
N THR A 28 -4.17 -11.08 1.45
CA THR A 28 -5.40 -11.51 0.76
C THR A 28 -5.98 -10.38 -0.10
N LEU A 29 -5.99 -9.14 0.41
CA LEU A 29 -6.46 -8.00 -0.36
C LEU A 29 -5.57 -7.72 -1.58
N LEU A 30 -4.25 -7.79 -1.41
CA LEU A 30 -3.29 -7.65 -2.52
C LEU A 30 -3.48 -8.77 -3.56
N ASP A 31 -3.58 -10.03 -3.14
CA ASP A 31 -3.82 -11.16 -4.03
C ASP A 31 -5.11 -10.98 -4.83
N ASN A 32 -6.19 -10.54 -4.17
CA ASN A 32 -7.47 -10.27 -4.85
C ASN A 32 -7.36 -9.15 -5.90
N ARG A 33 -6.61 -8.08 -5.62
CA ARG A 33 -6.38 -6.99 -6.59
C ARG A 33 -5.55 -7.48 -7.78
N LEU A 34 -4.46 -8.21 -7.51
CA LEU A 34 -3.61 -8.76 -8.56
C LEU A 34 -4.35 -9.77 -9.44
N THR A 35 -5.16 -10.66 -8.86
CA THR A 35 -5.96 -11.62 -9.62
C THR A 35 -6.99 -10.94 -10.51
N LYS A 36 -7.66 -9.90 -10.00
CA LYS A 36 -8.68 -9.16 -10.79
C LYS A 36 -8.09 -8.36 -11.95
N THR A 37 -6.92 -7.74 -11.75
CA THR A 37 -6.29 -6.89 -12.76
C THR A 37 -5.37 -7.66 -13.68
N ASN A 38 -4.86 -8.82 -13.26
CA ASN A 38 -3.98 -9.69 -14.03
C ASN A 38 -2.82 -8.93 -14.71
N PRO A 39 -1.95 -8.24 -13.95
CA PRO A 39 -0.88 -7.42 -14.51
C PRO A 39 0.10 -8.28 -15.31
N ARG A 40 0.53 -7.79 -16.49
CA ARG A 40 1.40 -8.54 -17.41
C ARG A 40 2.86 -8.13 -17.33
N HIS A 41 3.14 -6.89 -16.95
CA HIS A 41 4.50 -6.33 -17.03
C HIS A 41 5.04 -5.89 -15.68
N SER A 42 4.30 -5.07 -14.94
CA SER A 42 4.78 -4.55 -13.67
C SER A 42 3.67 -4.17 -12.71
N VAL A 43 4.01 -4.21 -11.43
CA VAL A 43 3.19 -3.75 -10.32
C VAL A 43 4.00 -2.80 -9.46
N THR A 44 3.49 -1.58 -9.28
CA THR A 44 4.05 -0.60 -8.35
C THR A 44 3.15 -0.53 -7.12
N LEU A 45 3.71 -0.81 -5.95
CA LEU A 45 3.05 -0.72 -4.65
C LEU A 45 3.52 0.57 -3.97
N ALA A 46 2.64 1.55 -3.77
CA ALA A 46 3.00 2.80 -3.13
C ALA A 46 2.35 2.94 -1.76
N LEU A 47 3.14 3.42 -0.82
CA LEU A 47 2.77 3.73 0.56
C LEU A 47 2.94 5.23 0.81
N ASP A 48 2.09 5.83 1.64
CA ASP A 48 2.30 7.19 2.11
C ASP A 48 3.60 7.30 2.89
N GLY A 49 4.43 8.24 2.49
CA GLY A 49 5.63 8.63 3.20
C GLY A 49 5.42 9.91 4.01
N PRO A 50 6.51 10.53 4.50
CA PRO A 50 6.44 11.81 5.16
C PRO A 50 5.74 12.85 4.28
N ALA A 51 4.65 13.41 4.81
CA ALA A 51 3.84 14.41 4.11
C ALA A 51 4.42 15.83 4.30
N PRO A 52 4.08 16.78 3.42
CA PRO A 52 4.35 18.20 3.63
C PRO A 52 3.80 18.69 4.98
N MET A 53 4.44 19.71 5.57
CA MET A 53 4.13 20.17 6.93
C MET A 53 2.65 20.51 7.13
N ALA A 54 2.01 21.17 6.17
CA ALA A 54 0.60 21.51 6.24
C ALA A 54 -0.31 20.28 6.40
N LYS A 55 -0.02 19.18 5.69
CA LYS A 55 -0.78 17.94 5.80
C LYS A 55 -0.44 17.16 7.07
N THR A 56 0.79 17.28 7.57
CA THR A 56 1.21 16.69 8.85
C THR A 56 0.35 17.17 10.01
N ILE A 57 0.03 18.47 10.04
CA ILE A 57 -0.85 19.07 11.07
C ILE A 57 -2.26 18.45 10.99
N THR A 58 -2.82 18.32 9.80
CA THR A 58 -4.15 17.71 9.60
C THR A 58 -4.17 16.24 9.99
N GLN A 59 -3.15 15.48 9.62
CA GLN A 59 -3.00 14.08 10.01
C GLN A 59 -2.83 13.92 11.52
N ARG A 60 -2.08 14.81 12.20
CA ARG A 60 -1.95 14.82 13.64
C ARG A 60 -3.28 15.07 14.33
N ARG A 61 -4.08 16.03 13.84
CA ARG A 61 -5.43 16.32 14.38
C ARG A 61 -6.37 15.12 14.23
N ARG A 62 -6.34 14.43 13.09
CA ARG A 62 -7.12 13.19 12.89
C ARG A 62 -6.74 12.10 13.88
N ARG A 63 -5.45 11.90 14.13
CA ARG A 63 -4.95 10.90 15.11
C ARG A 63 -5.36 11.23 16.54
N ILE A 64 -5.27 12.50 16.95
CA ILE A 64 -5.72 12.95 18.26
C ILE A 64 -7.22 12.70 18.43
N ARG A 65 -8.03 12.96 17.40
CA ARG A 65 -9.47 12.66 17.44
C ARG A 65 -9.75 11.16 17.57
N LEU A 66 -9.03 10.32 16.85
CA LEU A 66 -9.14 8.87 16.97
C LEU A 66 -8.78 8.36 18.36
N SER A 67 -7.77 8.95 19.01
CA SER A 67 -7.37 8.58 20.37
C SER A 67 -8.35 9.12 21.43
N ALA A 68 -8.91 10.32 21.26
CA ALA A 68 -9.82 10.96 22.22
C ALA A 68 -11.25 10.41 22.19
N GLY A 69 -11.71 9.86 21.05
CA GLY A 69 -13.08 9.32 20.89
C GLY A 69 -13.27 7.87 21.36
N ALA A 70 -12.30 7.29 22.07
CA ALA A 70 -12.36 5.91 22.52
C ALA A 70 -13.12 5.79 23.87
N ALA A 71 -14.31 5.20 23.84
CA ALA A 71 -15.03 4.77 25.05
C ALA A 71 -14.32 3.61 25.78
N THR A 72 -13.37 2.94 25.13
CA THR A 72 -12.52 1.87 25.68
C THR A 72 -11.05 2.30 25.66
N PRO A 73 -10.20 1.84 26.62
CA PRO A 73 -8.77 2.07 26.57
C PRO A 73 -8.18 1.69 25.22
N LEU A 74 -7.28 2.52 24.70
CA LEU A 74 -6.61 2.27 23.40
C LEU A 74 -5.89 0.91 23.36
N SER A 75 -5.42 0.41 24.51
CA SER A 75 -4.78 -0.89 24.67
C SER A 75 -5.67 -2.06 24.26
N ASP A 76 -6.99 -1.91 24.33
CA ASP A 76 -7.95 -3.00 24.14
C ASP A 76 -8.55 -3.03 22.72
N ASP A 77 -8.27 -1.99 21.91
CA ASP A 77 -8.76 -1.92 20.52
C ASP A 77 -7.58 -2.00 19.52
N MET A 78 -7.20 -3.22 19.18
CA MET A 78 -6.14 -3.48 18.22
C MET A 78 -6.38 -2.80 16.86
N SER A 79 -7.62 -2.69 16.42
CA SER A 79 -7.97 -2.02 15.15
C SER A 79 -7.60 -0.52 15.20
N LYS A 80 -7.85 0.16 16.31
CA LYS A 80 -7.46 1.56 16.50
C LYS A 80 -5.95 1.72 16.61
N LEU A 81 -5.28 0.83 17.38
CA LEU A 81 -3.80 0.82 17.48
C LEU A 81 -3.14 0.66 16.13
N LEU A 82 -3.64 -0.27 15.31
CA LEU A 82 -3.12 -0.47 13.95
C LEU A 82 -3.34 0.77 13.08
N LYS A 83 -4.54 1.37 13.09
CA LYS A 83 -4.85 2.59 12.30
C LYS A 83 -3.96 3.77 12.68
N ILE A 84 -3.68 3.95 13.96
CA ILE A 84 -2.75 4.99 14.46
C ILE A 84 -1.32 4.65 14.06
N GLY A 85 -0.95 3.37 14.12
CA GLY A 85 0.37 2.86 13.79
C GLY A 85 0.70 2.89 12.30
N ILE A 86 -0.30 2.99 11.40
CA ILE A 86 -0.09 3.23 9.96
C ILE A 86 0.35 4.69 9.77
N THR A 87 1.59 4.95 10.14
CA THR A 87 2.18 6.30 10.15
C THR A 87 3.65 6.20 9.80
N PRO A 88 4.16 6.98 8.83
CA PRO A 88 5.58 7.01 8.52
C PRO A 88 6.43 7.22 9.76
N GLY A 89 7.48 6.40 9.91
CA GLY A 89 8.38 6.44 11.08
C GLY A 89 7.94 5.62 12.29
N SER A 90 6.75 5.02 12.28
CA SER A 90 6.32 4.10 13.35
C SER A 90 6.96 2.72 13.23
N VAL A 91 6.96 1.94 14.32
CA VAL A 91 7.39 0.53 14.32
C VAL A 91 6.51 -0.31 13.38
N LEU A 92 5.21 -0.06 13.36
CA LEU A 92 4.30 -0.76 12.45
C LEU A 92 4.59 -0.43 10.99
N ALA A 93 4.96 0.81 10.66
CA ALA A 93 5.38 1.19 9.32
C ALA A 93 6.59 0.39 8.82
N LEU A 94 7.58 0.18 9.69
CA LEU A 94 8.73 -0.68 9.37
C LEU A 94 8.32 -2.14 9.15
N LYS A 95 7.40 -2.65 9.96
CA LYS A 95 6.86 -4.00 9.77
C LYS A 95 6.08 -4.13 8.47
N ILE A 96 5.32 -3.10 8.08
CA ILE A 96 4.59 -3.06 6.80
C ILE A 96 5.56 -3.08 5.62
N ASP A 97 6.60 -2.25 5.62
CA ASP A 97 7.63 -2.26 4.57
C ASP A 97 8.23 -3.67 4.41
N ARG A 98 8.64 -4.31 5.52
CA ARG A 98 9.20 -5.66 5.52
C ARG A 98 8.20 -6.72 5.06
N ALA A 99 6.93 -6.58 5.45
CA ALA A 99 5.87 -7.50 5.03
C ALA A 99 5.62 -7.42 3.53
N LEU A 100 5.66 -6.23 2.93
CA LEU A 100 5.53 -6.07 1.48
C LEU A 100 6.75 -6.60 0.73
N GLU A 101 7.97 -6.38 1.22
CA GLU A 101 9.20 -6.99 0.67
C GLU A 101 9.07 -8.53 0.66
N TYR A 102 8.64 -9.11 1.80
CA TYR A 102 8.40 -10.55 1.92
C TYR A 102 7.30 -11.03 0.95
N TYR A 103 6.19 -10.30 0.86
CA TYR A 103 5.08 -10.66 -0.02
C TYR A 103 5.54 -10.71 -1.49
N VAL A 104 6.26 -9.70 -1.94
CA VAL A 104 6.80 -9.62 -3.30
C VAL A 104 7.81 -10.74 -3.56
N ALA A 105 8.78 -10.94 -2.66
CA ALA A 105 9.77 -12.00 -2.79
C ALA A 105 9.11 -13.39 -2.88
N ARG A 106 8.09 -13.64 -2.04
CA ARG A 106 7.34 -14.90 -2.08
C ARG A 106 6.61 -15.10 -3.41
N ARG A 107 6.04 -14.04 -4.01
CA ARG A 107 5.40 -14.13 -5.32
C ARG A 107 6.40 -14.42 -6.44
N MET A 108 7.52 -13.70 -6.46
CA MET A 108 8.58 -13.90 -7.47
C MET A 108 9.22 -15.28 -7.40
N LEU A 109 9.26 -15.89 -6.21
CA LEU A 109 9.79 -17.25 -6.01
C LEU A 109 8.77 -18.36 -6.31
N ARG A 110 7.49 -18.03 -6.51
CA ARG A 110 6.50 -19.05 -6.90
C ARG A 110 6.81 -19.61 -8.28
N ARG A 111 6.70 -20.92 -8.40
CA ARG A 111 6.81 -21.64 -9.65
C ARG A 111 5.46 -22.18 -10.06
N ASP A 112 5.20 -22.25 -11.35
CA ASP A 112 4.08 -23.01 -11.88
C ASP A 112 4.37 -24.53 -11.86
N HIS A 113 3.43 -25.33 -12.34
CA HIS A 113 3.59 -26.79 -12.41
C HIS A 113 4.70 -27.23 -13.37
N ALA A 114 5.13 -26.36 -14.30
CA ALA A 114 6.22 -26.60 -15.23
C ALA A 114 7.58 -26.10 -14.71
N GLY A 115 7.63 -25.55 -13.48
CA GLY A 115 8.86 -25.04 -12.87
C GLY A 115 9.27 -23.62 -13.34
N SER A 116 8.50 -22.99 -14.22
CA SER A 116 8.70 -21.61 -14.66
C SER A 116 8.25 -20.62 -13.57
N PRO A 117 8.74 -19.36 -13.57
CA PRO A 117 8.20 -18.35 -12.67
C PRO A 117 6.68 -18.19 -12.89
N ALA A 118 5.90 -18.46 -11.85
CA ALA A 118 4.44 -18.36 -11.92
C ALA A 118 3.97 -16.91 -12.11
N ASP A 119 4.84 -15.95 -11.85
CA ASP A 119 4.57 -14.52 -11.91
C ASP A 119 5.79 -13.83 -12.55
N ASN A 120 5.73 -13.59 -13.85
CA ASN A 120 6.81 -12.89 -14.59
C ASN A 120 6.57 -11.37 -14.62
N VAL A 121 6.24 -10.81 -13.46
CA VAL A 121 5.90 -9.41 -13.28
C VAL A 121 7.00 -8.73 -12.46
N LEU A 122 7.43 -7.56 -12.91
CA LEU A 122 8.34 -6.71 -12.16
C LEU A 122 7.59 -6.01 -11.01
N TYR A 123 8.09 -6.13 -9.79
CA TYR A 123 7.54 -5.44 -8.63
C TYR A 123 8.42 -4.26 -8.23
N GLU A 124 7.77 -3.13 -7.96
CA GLU A 124 8.37 -1.92 -7.42
C GLU A 124 7.64 -1.54 -6.13
N ILE A 125 8.38 -1.29 -5.05
CA ILE A 125 7.82 -0.85 -3.76
C ILE A 125 8.29 0.56 -3.47
N SER A 126 7.36 1.52 -3.42
CA SER A 126 7.64 2.86 -2.92
C SER A 126 7.27 2.93 -1.43
N SER A 127 8.27 2.71 -0.60
CA SER A 127 8.19 2.56 0.86
C SER A 127 7.65 3.81 1.57
N MET A 128 7.19 3.64 2.83
CA MET A 128 6.84 4.74 3.73
C MET A 128 8.03 5.65 4.09
N ARG A 129 9.26 5.25 3.79
CA ARG A 129 10.47 6.07 3.97
C ARG A 129 10.70 7.09 2.86
N VAL A 130 10.07 6.90 1.72
CA VAL A 130 10.12 7.84 0.58
C VAL A 130 9.06 8.91 0.79
N ALA A 131 9.45 10.18 0.72
CA ALA A 131 8.54 11.30 0.92
C ALA A 131 7.44 11.37 -0.15
N GLY A 132 6.27 11.83 0.25
CA GLY A 132 5.10 12.02 -0.61
C GLY A 132 3.99 11.02 -0.35
N GLU A 133 2.82 11.34 -0.84
CA GLU A 133 1.62 10.53 -0.75
C GLU A 133 1.65 9.40 -1.77
N GLY A 134 1.01 8.28 -1.46
CA GLY A 134 0.98 7.10 -2.32
C GLY A 134 0.52 7.43 -3.74
N GLU A 135 -0.61 8.12 -3.88
CA GLU A 135 -1.17 8.53 -5.16
C GLU A 135 -0.21 9.41 -5.98
N ILE A 136 0.45 10.39 -5.36
CA ILE A 136 1.43 11.26 -6.05
C ILE A 136 2.63 10.44 -6.53
N LYS A 137 3.09 9.49 -5.74
CA LYS A 137 4.17 8.56 -6.13
C LYS A 137 3.76 7.70 -7.33
N LEU A 138 2.50 7.22 -7.35
CA LEU A 138 1.97 6.45 -8.47
C LEU A 138 1.92 7.30 -9.74
N VAL A 139 1.38 8.52 -9.68
CA VAL A 139 1.33 9.44 -10.84
C VAL A 139 2.74 9.73 -11.37
N LYS A 140 3.71 10.02 -10.50
CA LYS A 140 5.10 10.21 -10.91
C LYS A 140 5.69 8.97 -11.58
N SER A 141 5.43 7.78 -11.04
CA SER A 141 5.88 6.53 -11.65
C SER A 141 5.27 6.31 -13.03
N ILE A 142 3.97 6.64 -13.21
CA ILE A 142 3.30 6.59 -14.52
C ILE A 142 3.96 7.57 -15.49
N GLN A 143 4.13 8.82 -15.10
CA GLN A 143 4.74 9.86 -15.94
C GLN A 143 6.15 9.47 -16.40
N GLN A 144 6.98 8.94 -15.49
CA GLN A 144 8.32 8.45 -15.84
C GLN A 144 8.28 7.30 -16.86
N ARG A 145 7.31 6.38 -16.73
CA ARG A 145 7.16 5.26 -17.67
C ARG A 145 6.63 5.72 -19.03
N LEU A 146 5.72 6.67 -19.08
CA LEU A 146 5.20 7.23 -20.34
C LEU A 146 6.30 7.93 -21.16
N GLN A 147 7.32 8.48 -20.50
CA GLN A 147 8.48 9.06 -21.17
C GLN A 147 9.47 8.02 -21.71
N ASN A 148 9.36 6.75 -21.30
CA ASN A 148 10.27 5.70 -21.73
C ASN A 148 9.69 4.93 -22.92
N PRO A 149 10.38 4.90 -24.08
CA PRO A 149 9.91 4.22 -25.30
C PRO A 149 9.54 2.74 -25.09
N ARG A 150 10.17 2.08 -24.11
CA ARG A 150 9.88 0.67 -23.79
C ARG A 150 8.45 0.42 -23.29
N PHE A 151 7.76 1.45 -22.80
CA PHE A 151 6.41 1.35 -22.26
C PHE A 151 5.36 1.97 -23.17
N GLN A 152 5.74 2.40 -24.38
CA GLN A 152 4.78 2.89 -25.38
C GLN A 152 3.80 1.80 -25.76
N GLY A 153 2.51 2.15 -25.81
CA GLY A 153 1.42 1.20 -26.11
C GLY A 153 0.98 0.32 -24.93
N HIS A 154 1.61 0.45 -23.76
CA HIS A 154 1.14 -0.25 -22.55
C HIS A 154 -0.06 0.47 -21.94
N SER A 155 -1.05 -0.30 -21.49
CA SER A 155 -2.14 0.24 -20.67
C SER A 155 -1.72 0.35 -19.21
N HIS A 156 -2.13 1.42 -18.55
CA HIS A 156 -1.86 1.69 -17.15
C HIS A 156 -3.15 1.54 -16.34
N CYS A 157 -3.10 0.77 -15.24
CA CYS A 157 -4.24 0.57 -14.35
C CYS A 157 -3.86 1.07 -12.94
N ILE A 158 -4.59 2.04 -12.42
CA ILE A 158 -4.45 2.52 -11.05
C ILE A 158 -5.50 1.84 -10.18
N VAL A 159 -5.09 1.30 -9.05
CA VAL A 159 -5.98 0.68 -8.05
C VAL A 159 -5.91 1.52 -6.79
N THR A 160 -6.93 2.33 -6.59
CA THR A 160 -7.14 3.18 -5.42
C THR A 160 -8.63 3.25 -5.11
N GLU A 161 -9.00 3.62 -3.91
CA GLU A 161 -10.37 3.97 -3.53
C GLU A 161 -10.48 5.48 -3.23
N ASP A 162 -9.38 6.23 -3.39
CA ASP A 162 -9.39 7.67 -3.24
C ASP A 162 -9.85 8.34 -4.54
N SER A 163 -10.89 9.17 -4.43
CA SER A 163 -11.42 9.95 -5.56
C SER A 163 -10.42 10.98 -6.09
N ASP A 164 -9.48 11.45 -5.26
CA ASP A 164 -8.50 12.45 -5.64
C ASP A 164 -7.55 11.92 -6.73
N ALA A 165 -7.32 10.61 -6.76
CA ALA A 165 -6.53 9.98 -7.83
C ALA A 165 -7.18 10.12 -9.22
N LEU A 166 -8.51 10.25 -9.32
CA LEU A 166 -9.22 10.50 -10.58
C LEU A 166 -8.99 11.92 -11.11
N LEU A 167 -8.65 12.86 -10.22
CA LEU A 167 -8.34 14.25 -10.62
C LEU A 167 -6.88 14.41 -11.05
N LEU A 168 -6.03 13.44 -10.73
CA LEU A 168 -4.59 13.45 -11.03
C LEU A 168 -4.24 12.64 -12.29
N ALA A 169 -5.17 11.81 -12.77
CA ALA A 169 -5.00 10.95 -13.95
C ALA A 169 -5.37 11.67 -15.24
#